data_ba14b813ffbd73cfda1cbf603993789c
#
_entry.id   ba14b813ffbd73cfda1cbf603993789c
#
_cell.length_a   1.000
_cell.length_b   1.000
_cell.length_c   1.000
_cell.angle_alpha   90.00
_cell.angle_beta   90.00
_cell.angle_gamma   90.00
#
_symmetry.space_group_name_H-M   'P 1'
#
loop_
_entity.id
_entity.type
_entity.pdbx_description
1 polymer ?
#
loop_
_entity_poly.entity_id
_entity_poly.type
_entity_poly.pdbx_seq_one_letter_code
_entity_poly.pdbx_strand_id
1 'polypeptide(L)'
;MTKVAIIGAGPCGLSMLRSFELAEKNGEKIPEVVCFEKQDNWGGLWNYSWRTGSDQYGDPVPNSMYRYLWSNGPKECLEFADYSFDEHFGKPIPSFPPREVLYDYIVGRVSKGNLKKKIKFNTRVINTIFKNDKFELSYQDKINNKVLKDNFDFVVVSTGHFSVPFIPEYKGMDIFPGRIMHSHDFRDAEEFRNKNVIVLGSSYSAEDIALQCNKYGAKSVTIGYRHNPMGFKWPDGMKEVHYLDKLVGK
;
A
#
# COMPACT_ATOMS: atom_id res chain seq x y z
N MET A 1 -27.92 -19.96 -0.25
CA MET A 1 -27.66 -18.50 -0.13
C MET A 1 -26.37 -18.21 -0.86
N THR A 2 -26.35 -17.18 -1.70
CA THR A 2 -25.14 -16.79 -2.43
C THR A 2 -24.06 -16.32 -1.45
N LYS A 3 -22.83 -16.74 -1.68
CA LYS A 3 -21.67 -16.45 -0.81
C LYS A 3 -20.57 -15.72 -1.57
N VAL A 4 -20.07 -14.62 -1.03
CA VAL A 4 -19.02 -13.79 -1.65
C VAL A 4 -17.82 -13.71 -0.74
N ALA A 5 -16.63 -14.03 -1.28
CA ALA A 5 -15.35 -13.77 -0.64
C ALA A 5 -14.76 -12.46 -1.16
N ILE A 6 -14.25 -11.62 -0.26
CA ILE A 6 -13.43 -10.46 -0.59
C ILE A 6 -12.02 -10.74 -0.05
N ILE A 7 -11.00 -10.61 -0.90
CA ILE A 7 -9.61 -10.86 -0.51
C ILE A 7 -8.89 -9.52 -0.37
N GLY A 8 -8.61 -9.11 0.86
CA GLY A 8 -7.99 -7.85 1.24
C GLY A 8 -8.98 -6.80 1.76
N ALA A 9 -8.67 -6.20 2.92
CA ALA A 9 -9.42 -5.12 3.55
C ALA A 9 -8.72 -3.76 3.40
N GLY A 10 -8.07 -3.53 2.26
CA GLY A 10 -7.64 -2.21 1.80
C GLY A 10 -8.80 -1.38 1.28
N PRO A 11 -8.56 -0.15 0.74
CA PRO A 11 -9.61 0.75 0.28
C PRO A 11 -10.64 0.11 -0.66
N CYS A 12 -10.18 -0.75 -1.60
CA CYS A 12 -11.08 -1.43 -2.55
C CYS A 12 -11.99 -2.46 -1.84
N GLY A 13 -11.42 -3.32 -0.97
CA GLY A 13 -12.21 -4.30 -0.23
C GLY A 13 -13.18 -3.65 0.76
N LEU A 14 -12.75 -2.57 1.42
CA LEU A 14 -13.60 -1.77 2.30
C LEU A 14 -14.74 -1.09 1.52
N SER A 15 -14.47 -0.60 0.30
CA SER A 15 -15.52 -0.03 -0.56
C SER A 15 -16.54 -1.07 -0.98
N MET A 16 -16.11 -2.29 -1.31
CA MET A 16 -17.02 -3.38 -1.63
C MET A 16 -17.89 -3.77 -0.43
N LEU A 17 -17.30 -3.89 0.77
CA LEU A 17 -18.05 -4.15 2.01
C LEU A 17 -19.07 -3.05 2.27
N ARG A 18 -18.70 -1.77 2.06
CA ARG A 18 -19.58 -0.62 2.22
C ARG A 18 -20.74 -0.65 1.23
N SER A 19 -20.49 -1.02 -0.02
CA SER A 19 -21.54 -1.16 -1.02
C SER A 19 -22.60 -2.20 -0.62
N PHE A 20 -22.18 -3.36 -0.12
CA PHE A 20 -23.12 -4.35 0.43
C PHE A 20 -23.88 -3.84 1.66
N GLU A 21 -23.23 -3.10 2.55
CA GLU A 21 -23.90 -2.50 3.71
C GLU A 21 -24.95 -1.48 3.30
N LEU A 22 -24.66 -0.65 2.29
CA LEU A 22 -25.63 0.33 1.77
C LEU A 22 -26.81 -0.35 1.09
N ALA A 23 -26.58 -1.37 0.27
CA ALA A 23 -27.63 -2.17 -0.34
C ALA A 23 -28.55 -2.80 0.73
N GLU A 24 -27.96 -3.40 1.77
CA GLU A 24 -28.72 -3.97 2.90
C GLU A 24 -29.57 -2.91 3.62
N LYS A 25 -29.03 -1.72 3.88
CA LYS A 25 -29.76 -0.59 4.47
C LYS A 25 -30.91 -0.09 3.60
N ASN A 26 -30.77 -0.22 2.28
CA ASN A 26 -31.82 0.13 1.31
C ASN A 26 -32.88 -0.98 1.15
N GLY A 27 -32.79 -2.06 1.93
CA GLY A 27 -33.77 -3.16 1.89
C GLY A 27 -33.48 -4.21 0.80
N GLU A 28 -32.33 -4.16 0.14
CA GLU A 28 -31.96 -5.14 -0.86
C GLU A 28 -31.48 -6.44 -0.20
N LYS A 29 -31.78 -7.56 -0.84
CA LYS A 29 -31.28 -8.87 -0.41
C LYS A 29 -29.81 -9.02 -0.80
N ILE A 30 -28.92 -8.99 0.18
CA ILE A 30 -27.49 -9.17 -0.05
C ILE A 30 -27.05 -10.64 0.13
N PRO A 31 -25.94 -11.07 -0.50
CA PRO A 31 -25.30 -12.35 -0.24
C PRO A 31 -24.66 -12.41 1.16
N GLU A 32 -24.31 -13.61 1.59
CA GLU A 32 -23.34 -13.75 2.69
C GLU A 32 -21.97 -13.25 2.25
N VAL A 33 -21.41 -12.27 2.94
CA VAL A 33 -20.12 -11.64 2.57
C VAL A 33 -19.09 -11.90 3.66
N VAL A 34 -17.93 -12.43 3.26
CA VAL A 34 -16.77 -12.63 4.13
C VAL A 34 -15.55 -11.97 3.50
N CYS A 35 -14.89 -11.09 4.23
CA CYS A 35 -13.63 -10.48 3.82
C CYS A 35 -12.45 -11.13 4.57
N PHE A 36 -11.39 -11.45 3.84
CA PHE A 36 -10.17 -12.04 4.38
C PHE A 36 -9.05 -11.01 4.34
N GLU A 37 -8.48 -10.67 5.50
CA GLU A 37 -7.38 -9.74 5.63
C GLU A 37 -6.19 -10.42 6.34
N LYS A 38 -5.03 -10.40 5.69
CA LYS A 38 -3.84 -11.06 6.25
C LYS A 38 -3.20 -10.29 7.41
N GLN A 39 -3.44 -9.00 7.51
CA GLN A 39 -3.00 -8.16 8.62
C GLN A 39 -3.99 -8.20 9.78
N ASP A 40 -3.57 -7.65 10.91
CA ASP A 40 -4.38 -7.54 12.13
C ASP A 40 -5.37 -6.35 12.09
N ASN A 41 -5.29 -5.51 11.06
CA ASN A 41 -6.13 -4.34 10.91
C ASN A 41 -6.45 -4.07 9.43
N TRP A 42 -7.46 -3.24 9.20
CA TRP A 42 -7.91 -2.80 7.88
C TRP A 42 -7.17 -1.54 7.38
N GLY A 43 -7.46 -1.12 6.14
CA GLY A 43 -6.87 0.07 5.52
C GLY A 43 -5.76 -0.26 4.51
N GLY A 44 -5.32 -1.52 4.47
CA GLY A 44 -4.32 -2.00 3.51
C GLY A 44 -3.02 -1.21 3.58
N LEU A 45 -2.56 -0.68 2.44
CA LEU A 45 -1.34 0.11 2.33
C LEU A 45 -1.35 1.38 3.20
N TRP A 46 -2.53 2.01 3.41
CA TRP A 46 -2.66 3.23 4.20
C TRP A 46 -2.51 3.01 5.71
N ASN A 47 -2.68 1.77 6.17
CA ASN A 47 -2.35 1.37 7.53
C ASN A 47 -0.83 1.26 7.68
N TYR A 48 -0.16 2.37 7.98
CA TYR A 48 1.30 2.46 8.04
C TYR A 48 1.90 1.51 9.08
N SER A 49 3.00 0.86 8.69
CA SER A 49 3.88 0.12 9.58
C SER A 49 5.34 0.47 9.30
N TRP A 50 6.12 0.64 10.34
CA TRP A 50 7.58 0.81 10.24
C TRP A 50 8.30 -0.49 9.84
N ARG A 51 7.64 -1.64 9.97
CA ARG A 51 8.21 -2.96 9.72
C ARG A 51 8.51 -3.17 8.23
N THR A 52 9.66 -3.78 7.96
CA THR A 52 10.09 -4.23 6.63
C THR A 52 10.41 -5.72 6.66
N GLY A 53 10.70 -6.33 5.50
CA GLY A 53 11.03 -7.75 5.42
C GLY A 53 9.84 -8.66 5.69
N SER A 54 9.85 -9.39 6.81
CA SER A 54 8.79 -10.33 7.18
C SER A 54 8.07 -9.93 8.46
N ASP A 55 6.79 -10.28 8.56
CA ASP A 55 6.00 -10.12 9.77
C ASP A 55 6.31 -11.21 10.81
N GLN A 56 5.61 -11.19 11.96
CA GLN A 56 5.80 -12.17 13.04
C GLN A 56 5.40 -13.61 12.67
N TYR A 57 4.79 -13.81 11.53
CA TYR A 57 4.38 -15.12 11.01
C TYR A 57 5.24 -15.59 9.84
N GLY A 58 6.29 -14.82 9.49
CA GLY A 58 7.20 -15.12 8.38
C GLY A 58 6.68 -14.71 7.00
N ASP A 59 5.52 -14.04 6.93
CA ASP A 59 5.01 -13.54 5.64
C ASP A 59 5.70 -12.23 5.24
N PRO A 60 5.96 -12.02 3.95
CA PRO A 60 6.44 -10.73 3.47
C PRO A 60 5.50 -9.59 3.88
N VAL A 61 6.07 -8.52 4.43
CA VAL A 61 5.33 -7.29 4.76
C VAL A 61 4.87 -6.63 3.46
N PRO A 62 3.55 -6.45 3.24
CA PRO A 62 3.04 -5.93 1.98
C PRO A 62 3.11 -4.41 1.88
N ASN A 63 3.45 -3.74 2.97
CA ASN A 63 3.35 -2.30 3.11
C ASN A 63 4.60 -1.60 2.56
N SER A 64 4.42 -0.72 1.55
CA SER A 64 5.46 0.14 0.99
C SER A 64 5.32 1.61 1.42
N MET A 65 4.43 1.90 2.38
CA MET A 65 4.18 3.24 2.92
C MET A 65 5.36 3.71 3.76
N TYR A 66 5.67 5.00 3.73
CA TYR A 66 6.69 5.63 4.55
C TYR A 66 6.12 6.79 5.38
N ARG A 67 6.87 7.16 6.41
CA ARG A 67 6.41 8.02 7.51
C ARG A 67 5.84 9.35 7.05
N TYR A 68 6.52 10.03 6.17
CA TYR A 68 6.18 11.39 5.73
C TYR A 68 5.61 11.44 4.32
N LEU A 69 4.93 10.38 3.88
CA LEU A 69 4.25 10.39 2.60
C LEU A 69 3.06 11.37 2.63
N TRP A 70 3.00 12.20 1.61
CA TRP A 70 1.86 13.03 1.28
C TRP A 70 1.17 12.47 0.04
N SER A 71 -0.13 12.68 -0.04
CA SER A 71 -0.85 12.30 -1.27
C SER A 71 -0.28 13.05 -2.48
N ASN A 72 -0.05 12.32 -3.56
CA ASN A 72 0.32 12.88 -4.85
C ASN A 72 -0.91 13.22 -5.72
N GLY A 73 -2.11 12.95 -5.22
CA GLY A 73 -3.38 13.34 -5.80
C GLY A 73 -4.15 14.28 -4.87
N PRO A 74 -4.88 15.26 -5.42
CA PRO A 74 -5.70 16.15 -4.62
C PRO A 74 -6.87 15.39 -3.99
N LYS A 75 -7.27 15.76 -2.77
CA LYS A 75 -8.38 15.13 -2.03
C LYS A 75 -9.68 15.11 -2.83
N GLU A 76 -9.89 16.13 -3.63
CA GLU A 76 -11.05 16.30 -4.50
C GLU A 76 -11.19 15.17 -5.55
N CYS A 77 -10.08 14.52 -5.90
CA CYS A 77 -10.05 13.35 -6.79
C CYS A 77 -10.02 12.01 -6.02
N LEU A 78 -9.89 12.04 -4.70
CA LEU A 78 -9.81 10.88 -3.82
C LEU A 78 -11.08 10.67 -3.00
N GLU A 79 -12.02 11.60 -3.09
CA GLU A 79 -13.26 11.59 -2.33
C GLU A 79 -14.18 10.45 -2.77
N PHE A 80 -14.75 9.75 -1.80
CA PHE A 80 -15.77 8.75 -2.08
C PHE A 80 -17.12 9.42 -2.34
N ALA A 81 -17.88 8.91 -3.29
CA ALA A 81 -19.18 9.49 -3.68
C ALA A 81 -20.22 9.54 -2.55
N ASP A 82 -20.11 8.66 -1.56
CA ASP A 82 -21.00 8.54 -0.41
C ASP A 82 -20.42 9.09 0.89
N TYR A 83 -19.24 9.75 0.84
CA TYR A 83 -18.56 10.25 2.04
C TYR A 83 -17.52 11.31 1.70
N SER A 84 -17.77 12.55 2.02
CA SER A 84 -16.85 13.65 1.72
C SER A 84 -15.79 13.86 2.83
N PHE A 85 -14.68 14.51 2.46
CA PHE A 85 -13.67 14.93 3.43
C PHE A 85 -14.25 15.96 4.43
N ASP A 86 -15.08 16.88 3.94
CA ASP A 86 -15.70 17.89 4.78
C ASP A 86 -16.70 17.27 5.77
N GLU A 87 -17.45 16.25 5.38
CA GLU A 87 -18.30 15.46 6.28
C GLU A 87 -17.47 14.75 7.35
N HIS A 88 -16.30 14.20 6.97
CA HIS A 88 -15.45 13.46 7.89
C HIS A 88 -14.80 14.37 8.93
N PHE A 89 -14.17 15.45 8.48
CA PHE A 89 -13.37 16.34 9.35
C PHE A 89 -14.16 17.50 9.96
N GLY A 90 -15.37 17.79 9.46
CA GLY A 90 -16.19 18.92 9.89
C GLY A 90 -15.59 20.29 9.54
N LYS A 91 -14.55 20.33 8.71
CA LYS A 91 -13.83 21.53 8.27
C LYS A 91 -13.05 21.25 7.01
N PRO A 92 -12.78 22.26 6.17
CA PRO A 92 -11.87 22.13 5.02
C PRO A 92 -10.47 21.71 5.46
N ILE A 93 -9.85 20.85 4.67
CA ILE A 93 -8.44 20.44 4.80
C ILE A 93 -7.68 20.74 3.51
N PRO A 94 -6.33 20.80 3.52
CA PRO A 94 -5.54 20.97 2.32
C PRO A 94 -5.81 19.91 1.25
N SER A 95 -5.72 20.29 -0.03
CA SER A 95 -5.99 19.37 -1.15
C SER A 95 -5.05 18.18 -1.21
N PHE A 96 -3.80 18.33 -0.78
CA PHE A 96 -2.84 17.22 -0.71
C PHE A 96 -2.60 16.83 0.76
N PRO A 97 -3.38 15.90 1.31
CA PRO A 97 -3.27 15.53 2.71
C PRO A 97 -2.11 14.54 2.96
N PRO A 98 -1.51 14.54 4.16
CA PRO A 98 -0.57 13.51 4.56
C PRO A 98 -1.28 12.16 4.71
N ARG A 99 -0.50 11.07 4.67
CA ARG A 99 -1.01 9.69 4.68
C ARG A 99 -1.94 9.37 5.85
N GLU A 100 -1.65 9.89 7.04
CA GLU A 100 -2.47 9.65 8.24
C GLU A 100 -3.86 10.25 8.12
N VAL A 101 -4.00 11.39 7.47
CA VAL A 101 -5.30 12.02 7.20
C VAL A 101 -6.11 11.18 6.20
N LEU A 102 -5.46 10.64 5.17
CA LEU A 102 -6.12 9.71 4.23
C LEU A 102 -6.51 8.40 4.91
N TYR A 103 -5.65 7.84 5.75
CA TYR A 103 -5.97 6.64 6.51
C TYR A 103 -7.20 6.87 7.40
N ASP A 104 -7.23 7.97 8.15
CA ASP A 104 -8.35 8.34 9.02
C ASP A 104 -9.65 8.49 8.23
N TYR A 105 -9.60 9.17 7.09
CA TYR A 105 -10.73 9.33 6.19
C TYR A 105 -11.27 7.99 5.65
N ILE A 106 -10.36 7.12 5.13
CA ILE A 106 -10.72 5.80 4.58
C ILE A 106 -11.38 4.94 5.66
N VAL A 107 -10.80 4.91 6.85
CA VAL A 107 -11.30 4.13 7.98
C VAL A 107 -12.57 4.75 8.57
N GLY A 108 -12.64 6.07 8.64
CA GLY A 108 -13.81 6.81 9.13
C GLY A 108 -15.08 6.48 8.35
N ARG A 109 -14.96 6.38 7.00
CA ARG A 109 -16.09 6.01 6.14
C ARG A 109 -16.74 4.68 6.54
N VAL A 110 -15.95 3.70 6.95
CA VAL A 110 -16.41 2.33 7.23
C VAL A 110 -16.62 2.06 8.72
N SER A 111 -16.07 2.89 9.58
CA SER A 111 -16.17 2.71 11.04
C SER A 111 -17.56 2.98 11.61
N LYS A 112 -18.38 3.78 10.90
CA LYS A 112 -19.78 4.08 11.28
C LYS A 112 -20.71 2.86 11.15
N GLY A 113 -20.24 1.80 10.47
CA GLY A 113 -21.00 0.56 10.23
C GLY A 113 -20.46 -0.62 11.02
N ASN A 114 -21.10 -1.76 10.85
CA ASN A 114 -20.74 -3.00 11.54
C ASN A 114 -19.80 -3.90 10.69
N LEU A 115 -19.02 -3.29 9.81
CA LEU A 115 -18.27 -3.99 8.78
C LEU A 115 -17.12 -4.84 9.32
N LYS A 116 -16.53 -4.47 10.47
CA LYS A 116 -15.46 -5.28 11.10
C LYS A 116 -15.88 -6.73 11.36
N LYS A 117 -17.15 -6.97 11.65
CA LYS A 117 -17.67 -8.33 11.85
C LYS A 117 -17.64 -9.21 10.61
N LYS A 118 -17.61 -8.60 9.42
CA LYS A 118 -17.52 -9.31 8.14
C LYS A 118 -16.05 -9.59 7.74
N ILE A 119 -15.06 -9.12 8.50
CA ILE A 119 -13.63 -9.26 8.19
C ILE A 119 -12.98 -10.28 9.11
N LYS A 120 -12.35 -11.28 8.51
CA LYS A 120 -11.45 -12.21 9.20
C LYS A 120 -10.03 -11.66 9.10
N PHE A 121 -9.58 -10.99 10.16
CA PHE A 121 -8.22 -10.50 10.29
C PHE A 121 -7.24 -11.65 10.56
N ASN A 122 -5.94 -11.40 10.36
CA ASN A 122 -4.86 -12.39 10.51
C ASN A 122 -5.15 -13.67 9.70
N THR A 123 -5.84 -13.51 8.57
CA THR A 123 -6.28 -14.62 7.72
C THR A 123 -5.75 -14.44 6.31
N ARG A 124 -4.75 -15.25 5.95
CA ARG A 124 -4.12 -15.24 4.63
C ARG A 124 -4.82 -16.21 3.69
N VAL A 125 -5.35 -15.72 2.55
CA VAL A 125 -5.77 -16.59 1.46
C VAL A 125 -4.53 -17.14 0.77
N ILE A 126 -4.46 -18.46 0.66
CA ILE A 126 -3.32 -19.19 0.09
C ILE A 126 -3.56 -19.50 -1.38
N ASN A 127 -4.78 -19.95 -1.68
CA ASN A 127 -5.13 -20.39 -3.04
C ASN A 127 -6.62 -20.23 -3.29
N THR A 128 -6.97 -20.07 -4.55
CA THR A 128 -8.36 -19.99 -5.03
C THR A 128 -8.47 -20.81 -6.31
N ILE A 129 -9.33 -21.81 -6.32
CA ILE A 129 -9.54 -22.71 -7.46
C ILE A 129 -11.02 -22.68 -7.84
N PHE A 130 -11.32 -22.44 -9.12
CA PHE A 130 -12.69 -22.56 -9.65
C PHE A 130 -12.93 -24.01 -10.09
N LYS A 131 -13.90 -24.66 -9.46
CA LYS A 131 -14.35 -26.01 -9.82
C LYS A 131 -15.79 -26.24 -9.40
N ASN A 132 -16.53 -27.03 -10.16
CA ASN A 132 -17.94 -27.35 -9.89
C ASN A 132 -18.80 -26.08 -9.66
N ASP A 133 -18.62 -25.09 -10.53
CA ASP A 133 -19.31 -23.78 -10.53
C ASP A 133 -19.14 -22.97 -9.24
N LYS A 134 -18.09 -23.24 -8.45
CA LYS A 134 -17.74 -22.51 -7.24
C LYS A 134 -16.25 -22.26 -7.14
N PHE A 135 -15.90 -21.22 -6.37
CA PHE A 135 -14.54 -20.94 -5.96
C PHE A 135 -14.24 -21.62 -4.61
N GLU A 136 -13.37 -22.62 -4.61
CA GLU A 136 -12.79 -23.17 -3.38
C GLU A 136 -11.62 -22.28 -2.96
N LEU A 137 -11.75 -21.62 -1.80
CA LEU A 137 -10.67 -20.88 -1.17
C LEU A 137 -10.00 -21.72 -0.10
N SER A 138 -8.66 -21.79 -0.18
CA SER A 138 -7.81 -22.27 0.91
C SER A 138 -7.21 -21.07 1.62
N TYR A 139 -7.40 -20.96 2.92
CA TYR A 139 -6.90 -19.83 3.71
C TYR A 139 -6.36 -20.29 5.06
N GLN A 140 -5.41 -19.54 5.60
CA GLN A 140 -4.75 -19.83 6.86
C GLN A 140 -5.15 -18.80 7.93
N ASP A 141 -5.69 -19.28 9.04
CA ASP A 141 -5.70 -18.52 10.28
C ASP A 141 -4.27 -18.48 10.83
N LYS A 142 -3.66 -17.29 10.78
CA LYS A 142 -2.25 -17.10 11.16
C LYS A 142 -2.02 -17.20 12.66
N ILE A 143 -3.02 -16.88 13.46
CA ILE A 143 -2.93 -16.94 14.92
C ILE A 143 -2.86 -18.40 15.38
N ASN A 144 -3.78 -19.23 14.89
CA ASN A 144 -3.88 -20.63 15.26
C ASN A 144 -3.06 -21.56 14.35
N ASN A 145 -2.40 -21.01 13.33
CA ASN A 145 -1.66 -21.72 12.29
C ASN A 145 -2.48 -22.85 11.62
N LYS A 146 -3.78 -22.61 11.40
CA LYS A 146 -4.72 -23.60 10.86
C LYS A 146 -5.12 -23.25 9.43
N VAL A 147 -4.94 -24.21 8.53
CA VAL A 147 -5.43 -24.09 7.15
C VAL A 147 -6.86 -24.59 7.07
N LEU A 148 -7.72 -23.80 6.47
CA LEU A 148 -9.15 -24.03 6.30
C LEU A 148 -9.51 -23.90 4.82
N LYS A 149 -10.64 -24.48 4.45
CA LYS A 149 -11.23 -24.36 3.12
C LYS A 149 -12.71 -23.98 3.22
N ASP A 150 -13.17 -23.19 2.27
CA ASP A 150 -14.58 -22.83 2.11
C ASP A 150 -14.91 -22.59 0.63
N ASN A 151 -16.20 -22.69 0.26
CA ASN A 151 -16.66 -22.51 -1.10
C ASN A 151 -17.48 -21.22 -1.21
N PHE A 152 -17.25 -20.48 -2.29
CA PHE A 152 -17.89 -19.20 -2.60
C PHE A 152 -18.44 -19.22 -4.03
N ASP A 153 -19.54 -18.49 -4.23
CA ASP A 153 -20.11 -18.30 -5.57
C ASP A 153 -19.33 -17.22 -6.34
N PHE A 154 -18.82 -16.22 -5.62
CA PHE A 154 -18.04 -15.11 -6.20
C PHE A 154 -16.82 -14.80 -5.34
N VAL A 155 -15.76 -14.33 -6.01
CA VAL A 155 -14.53 -13.83 -5.36
C VAL A 155 -14.20 -12.45 -5.89
N VAL A 156 -14.00 -11.51 -4.97
CA VAL A 156 -13.53 -10.16 -5.24
C VAL A 156 -12.08 -10.06 -4.82
N VAL A 157 -11.18 -9.84 -5.77
CA VAL A 157 -9.73 -9.71 -5.51
C VAL A 157 -9.39 -8.24 -5.26
N SER A 158 -9.04 -7.91 -4.02
CA SER A 158 -8.73 -6.55 -3.55
C SER A 158 -7.35 -6.50 -2.86
N THR A 159 -6.39 -7.27 -3.37
CA THR A 159 -5.09 -7.52 -2.74
C THR A 159 -4.08 -6.38 -2.89
N GLY A 160 -4.40 -5.34 -3.67
CA GLY A 160 -3.46 -4.29 -4.03
C GLY A 160 -2.41 -4.76 -5.06
N HIS A 161 -1.49 -3.86 -5.45
CA HIS A 161 -0.50 -4.15 -6.50
C HIS A 161 0.93 -3.70 -6.16
N PHE A 162 1.17 -3.14 -4.96
CA PHE A 162 2.49 -2.70 -4.50
C PHE A 162 3.10 -3.57 -3.41
N SER A 163 2.57 -4.76 -3.16
CA SER A 163 2.97 -5.60 -2.04
C SER A 163 4.25 -6.41 -2.28
N VAL A 164 4.62 -6.64 -3.53
CA VAL A 164 5.82 -7.40 -3.90
C VAL A 164 6.71 -6.51 -4.74
N PRO A 165 7.93 -6.18 -4.27
CA PRO A 165 8.87 -5.37 -5.04
C PRO A 165 9.45 -6.15 -6.22
N PHE A 166 9.54 -5.49 -7.37
CA PHE A 166 10.38 -5.95 -8.46
C PHE A 166 11.74 -5.28 -8.36
N ILE A 167 12.76 -6.05 -8.03
CA ILE A 167 14.12 -5.54 -7.86
C ILE A 167 14.91 -5.85 -9.14
N PRO A 168 15.25 -4.83 -9.94
CA PRO A 168 16.07 -5.03 -11.14
C PRO A 168 17.51 -5.39 -10.76
N GLU A 169 18.14 -6.20 -11.59
CA GLU A 169 19.57 -6.50 -11.44
C GLU A 169 20.41 -5.46 -12.19
N TYR A 170 21.37 -4.87 -11.50
CA TYR A 170 22.37 -3.99 -12.08
C TYR A 170 23.77 -4.60 -11.90
N LYS A 171 24.58 -4.55 -12.93
CA LYS A 171 25.97 -5.00 -12.85
C LYS A 171 26.71 -4.20 -11.77
N GLY A 172 27.29 -4.88 -10.79
CA GLY A 172 28.04 -4.28 -9.69
C GLY A 172 27.24 -4.06 -8.40
N MET A 173 25.97 -4.51 -8.33
CA MET A 173 25.21 -4.46 -7.07
C MET A 173 25.86 -5.33 -5.98
N ASP A 174 26.43 -6.44 -6.35
CA ASP A 174 27.09 -7.42 -5.49
C ASP A 174 28.39 -6.91 -4.84
N ILE A 175 29.05 -5.94 -5.47
CA ILE A 175 30.31 -5.33 -5.02
C ILE A 175 30.13 -3.88 -4.53
N PHE A 176 28.91 -3.35 -4.54
CA PHE A 176 28.66 -1.99 -4.07
C PHE A 176 28.87 -1.90 -2.56
N PRO A 177 29.75 -1.01 -2.07
CA PRO A 177 30.13 -1.00 -0.65
C PRO A 177 29.08 -0.36 0.27
N GLY A 178 28.04 0.23 -0.31
CA GLY A 178 26.97 0.90 0.42
C GLY A 178 25.74 0.02 0.61
N ARG A 179 24.76 0.52 1.35
CA ARG A 179 23.46 -0.13 1.49
C ARG A 179 22.67 0.01 0.18
N ILE A 180 22.12 -1.10 -0.28
CA ILE A 180 21.14 -1.15 -1.39
C ILE A 180 19.79 -1.55 -0.81
N MET A 181 18.73 -0.88 -1.23
CA MET A 181 17.37 -1.20 -0.85
C MET A 181 16.37 -0.84 -1.96
N HIS A 182 15.28 -1.54 -2.02
CA HIS A 182 14.16 -1.15 -2.85
C HIS A 182 13.29 -0.09 -2.14
N SER A 183 12.65 0.82 -2.88
CA SER A 183 11.74 1.84 -2.32
C SER A 183 10.59 1.27 -1.49
N HIS A 184 10.21 0.02 -1.73
CA HIS A 184 9.25 -0.73 -0.91
C HIS A 184 9.63 -0.76 0.57
N ASP A 185 10.92 -0.81 0.89
CA ASP A 185 11.42 -0.89 2.27
C ASP A 185 11.84 0.46 2.85
N PHE A 186 11.72 1.53 2.08
CA PHE A 186 11.92 2.89 2.59
C PHE A 186 10.82 3.23 3.61
N ARG A 187 11.22 3.71 4.79
CA ARG A 187 10.29 4.09 5.87
C ARG A 187 10.47 5.51 6.35
N ASP A 188 11.71 6.00 6.40
CA ASP A 188 12.03 7.32 6.93
C ASP A 188 13.30 7.86 6.27
N ALA A 189 13.28 9.13 5.87
CA ALA A 189 14.43 9.79 5.28
C ALA A 189 15.50 10.19 6.31
N GLU A 190 15.16 10.25 7.59
CA GLU A 190 16.13 10.63 8.66
C GLU A 190 17.28 9.63 8.77
N GLU A 191 17.09 8.37 8.40
CA GLU A 191 18.16 7.36 8.39
C GLU A 191 19.27 7.66 7.35
N PHE A 192 19.00 8.55 6.39
CA PHE A 192 19.95 8.95 5.35
C PHE A 192 20.67 10.27 5.67
N ARG A 193 20.48 10.85 6.85
CA ARG A 193 21.17 12.07 7.28
C ARG A 193 22.69 11.91 7.16
N ASN A 194 23.34 12.91 6.57
CA ASN A 194 24.79 12.92 6.30
C ASN A 194 25.29 11.79 5.36
N LYS A 195 24.38 11.08 4.66
CA LYS A 195 24.75 10.05 3.68
C LYS A 195 24.74 10.62 2.26
N ASN A 196 25.56 10.03 1.39
CA ASN A 196 25.42 10.21 -0.05
C ASN A 196 24.37 9.21 -0.54
N VAL A 197 23.32 9.67 -1.16
CA VAL A 197 22.17 8.85 -1.59
C VAL A 197 22.08 8.86 -3.11
N ILE A 198 21.91 7.68 -3.68
CA ILE A 198 21.58 7.51 -5.10
C ILE A 198 20.19 6.90 -5.17
N VAL A 199 19.29 7.55 -5.88
CA VAL A 199 17.94 7.06 -6.14
C VAL A 199 17.85 6.67 -7.62
N LEU A 200 17.57 5.40 -7.90
CA LEU A 200 17.43 4.91 -9.27
C LEU A 200 15.95 4.86 -9.66
N GLY A 201 15.57 5.70 -10.61
CA GLY A 201 14.22 5.84 -11.11
C GLY A 201 13.83 7.30 -11.33
N SER A 202 12.76 7.53 -12.06
CA SER A 202 12.27 8.89 -12.42
C SER A 202 10.74 9.00 -12.31
N SER A 203 10.12 8.17 -11.50
CA SER A 203 8.68 8.25 -11.22
C SER A 203 8.43 8.85 -9.84
N TYR A 204 7.18 9.11 -9.48
CA TYR A 204 6.75 9.76 -8.24
C TYR A 204 7.44 9.27 -6.96
N SER A 205 7.66 7.95 -6.84
CA SER A 205 8.36 7.41 -5.66
C SER A 205 9.83 7.86 -5.61
N ALA A 206 10.51 7.90 -6.77
CA ALA A 206 11.90 8.35 -6.81
C ALA A 206 12.01 9.82 -6.48
N GLU A 207 11.12 10.64 -7.03
CA GLU A 207 11.07 12.09 -6.80
C GLU A 207 10.83 12.39 -5.33
N ASP A 208 9.77 11.82 -4.73
CA ASP A 208 9.40 12.11 -3.35
C ASP A 208 10.46 11.61 -2.36
N ILE A 209 10.97 10.39 -2.53
CA ILE A 209 12.03 9.84 -1.66
C ILE A 209 13.31 10.68 -1.76
N ALA A 210 13.70 11.08 -2.97
CA ALA A 210 14.88 11.92 -3.17
C ALA A 210 14.72 13.30 -2.50
N LEU A 211 13.57 13.93 -2.69
CA LEU A 211 13.24 15.21 -2.04
C LEU A 211 13.24 15.08 -0.51
N GLN A 212 12.67 14.01 0.05
CA GLN A 212 12.69 13.77 1.47
C GLN A 212 14.10 13.55 2.00
N CYS A 213 14.92 12.74 1.31
CA CYS A 213 16.33 12.55 1.70
C CYS A 213 17.08 13.88 1.74
N ASN A 214 16.90 14.74 0.74
CA ASN A 214 17.49 16.07 0.72
C ASN A 214 16.98 16.96 1.88
N LYS A 215 15.66 17.02 2.06
CA LYS A 215 15.00 17.78 3.14
C LYS A 215 15.46 17.37 4.54
N TYR A 216 15.68 16.08 4.76
CA TYR A 216 16.08 15.52 6.07
C TYR A 216 17.60 15.44 6.26
N GLY A 217 18.38 16.08 5.38
CA GLY A 217 19.79 16.34 5.58
C GLY A 217 20.73 15.26 5.07
N ALA A 218 20.38 14.57 4.00
CA ALA A 218 21.37 13.81 3.24
C ALA A 218 22.50 14.73 2.77
N LYS A 219 23.75 14.24 2.78
CA LYS A 219 24.91 15.01 2.34
C LYS A 219 24.85 15.36 0.84
N SER A 220 24.37 14.43 0.05
CA SER A 220 24.09 14.63 -1.37
C SER A 220 23.00 13.64 -1.81
N VAL A 221 22.19 14.05 -2.80
CA VAL A 221 21.20 13.18 -3.44
C VAL A 221 21.43 13.21 -4.93
N THR A 222 21.60 12.06 -5.55
CA THR A 222 21.75 11.89 -6.99
C THR A 222 20.60 11.02 -7.51
N ILE A 223 19.88 11.50 -8.52
CA ILE A 223 18.79 10.75 -9.16
C ILE A 223 19.33 10.20 -10.47
N GLY A 224 19.35 8.88 -10.57
CA GLY A 224 19.70 8.18 -11.80
C GLY A 224 18.44 7.80 -12.57
N TYR A 225 18.35 8.15 -13.86
CA TYR A 225 17.18 7.87 -14.69
C TYR A 225 17.55 7.29 -16.07
N ARG A 226 16.68 6.46 -16.62
CA ARG A 226 16.75 5.96 -18.00
C ARG A 226 15.92 6.83 -18.95
N HIS A 227 14.80 7.32 -18.47
CA HIS A 227 13.90 8.21 -19.19
C HIS A 227 13.82 9.52 -18.43
N ASN A 228 13.79 10.63 -19.16
CA ASN A 228 13.76 11.96 -18.54
C ASN A 228 12.66 12.04 -17.48
N PRO A 229 12.98 12.54 -16.29
CA PRO A 229 11.99 12.87 -15.28
C PRO A 229 11.06 13.96 -15.79
N MET A 230 9.98 14.25 -15.08
CA MET A 230 8.94 15.18 -15.49
C MET A 230 9.38 16.66 -15.56
N GLY A 231 10.67 16.94 -15.54
CA GLY A 231 11.22 18.28 -15.79
C GLY A 231 11.13 19.24 -14.61
N PHE A 232 11.10 18.74 -13.39
CA PHE A 232 11.18 19.59 -12.20
C PHE A 232 12.55 20.19 -12.02
N LYS A 233 12.58 21.43 -11.52
CA LYS A 233 13.82 22.02 -11.03
C LYS A 233 14.07 21.52 -9.61
N TRP A 234 15.14 20.75 -9.45
CA TRP A 234 15.51 20.20 -8.16
C TRP A 234 16.08 21.27 -7.22
N PRO A 235 15.88 21.13 -5.90
CA PRO A 235 16.52 21.96 -4.90
C PRO A 235 18.06 21.86 -4.96
N ASP A 236 18.75 22.84 -4.38
CA ASP A 236 20.21 22.83 -4.26
C ASP A 236 20.68 21.56 -3.50
N GLY A 237 21.80 21.00 -3.94
CA GLY A 237 22.36 19.76 -3.39
C GLY A 237 21.88 18.48 -4.07
N MET A 238 20.90 18.56 -4.96
CA MET A 238 20.42 17.43 -5.75
C MET A 238 20.98 17.47 -7.17
N LYS A 239 21.25 16.28 -7.73
CA LYS A 239 21.77 16.11 -9.09
C LYS A 239 20.99 15.05 -9.84
N GLU A 240 20.85 15.23 -11.13
CA GLU A 240 20.32 14.22 -12.05
C GLU A 240 21.44 13.66 -12.92
N VAL A 241 21.40 12.35 -13.13
CA VAL A 241 22.36 11.64 -14.01
C VAL A 241 21.59 10.63 -14.85
N HIS A 242 21.75 10.75 -16.16
CA HIS A 242 21.33 9.67 -17.06
C HIS A 242 22.26 8.47 -16.84
N TYR A 243 21.73 7.34 -16.44
CA TYR A 243 22.55 6.15 -16.21
C TYR A 243 22.42 5.14 -17.35
N LEU A 244 23.55 4.58 -17.67
CA LEU A 244 23.66 3.43 -18.54
C LEU A 244 23.66 2.20 -17.62
N ASP A 245 22.78 1.29 -17.74
CA ASP A 245 22.56 -0.01 -17.09
C ASP A 245 23.74 -0.62 -16.27
N LYS A 246 24.52 0.24 -15.60
CA LYS A 246 25.73 -0.16 -14.88
C LYS A 246 25.97 0.72 -13.67
N LEU A 247 26.00 0.10 -12.47
CA LEU A 247 26.55 0.70 -11.27
C LEU A 247 28.07 0.52 -11.27
N VAL A 248 28.79 1.62 -11.21
CA VAL A 248 30.28 1.60 -11.09
C VAL A 248 30.57 2.14 -9.70
N GLY A 249 30.95 1.26 -8.78
CA GLY A 249 31.53 1.67 -7.50
C GLY A 249 32.90 2.31 -7.73
N LYS A 250 33.24 3.35 -6.97
CA LYS A 250 34.62 3.78 -6.71
C LYS A 250 35.01 3.30 -5.36
#